data_85ec08e04c2140be3dceefd1700461e4
#
_entry.id   85ec08e04c2140be3dceefd1700461e4
#
_cell.length_a   1.000
_cell.length_b   1.000
_cell.length_c   1.000
_cell.angle_alpha   90.00
_cell.angle_beta   90.00
_cell.angle_gamma   90.00
#
_symmetry.space_group_name_H-M   'P 1'
#
loop_
_entity.id
_entity.type
_entity.pdbx_description
1 polymer ?
#
loop_
_entity_poly.entity_id
_entity_poly.type
_entity_poly.pdbx_seq_one_letter_code
_entity_poly.pdbx_strand_id
1 'polypeptide(L)'
;MSDDARVYSYSAVLMGSPILLKLFEHNEPLASRVFHLIKQYEDLLTVNRAQSQVMDINHAAGLHPVSVSRPVFELIKCAKAASLVPGGAFNLTIGPLVKRWKIGFKGDSVPPAADIAQLLTLTDAHNVLLDDTQSSVFLTRPGMEIDLGAIAKGYIADRVRDFLRKQSVTLGLINLGGNVQTLGSPEGGWSIGLKKPFAHDNALLGAIEVVNKSVVTSGVYERFFELDGRRYHHILDPRTGYPLDNELDSVTIIASESLDCDIWTTLIYGMGVEKGVAALRKRPDIEAIFVTKQREIILSSARHYRFTLLDDDYRLTVRTA
;
A
#
# COMPACT_ATOMS: atom_id res chain seq x y z
N MET A 1 9.03 17.27 37.26
CA MET A 1 10.09 16.54 36.58
C MET A 1 9.38 15.69 35.58
N SER A 2 9.35 16.14 34.31
CA SER A 2 8.77 15.38 33.21
C SER A 2 9.65 14.15 32.98
N ASP A 3 9.10 12.97 33.23
CA ASP A 3 9.68 11.74 32.77
C ASP A 3 9.60 11.78 31.24
N ASP A 4 10.70 12.18 30.62
CA ASP A 4 10.82 12.20 29.16
C ASP A 4 10.75 10.73 28.72
N ALA A 5 9.58 10.29 28.29
CA ALA A 5 9.33 8.92 27.89
C ALA A 5 10.33 8.55 26.78
N ARG A 6 11.33 7.73 27.13
CA ARG A 6 12.41 7.37 26.22
C ARG A 6 11.90 6.43 25.13
N VAL A 7 12.13 6.81 23.88
CA VAL A 7 11.80 6.01 22.70
C VAL A 7 12.96 5.12 22.33
N TYR A 8 12.71 3.84 22.15
CA TYR A 8 13.67 2.86 21.64
C TYR A 8 13.33 2.50 20.22
N SER A 9 14.26 2.71 19.31
CA SER A 9 14.12 2.44 17.89
C SER A 9 14.90 1.21 17.48
N TYR A 10 14.23 0.31 16.76
CA TYR A 10 14.81 -0.91 16.21
C TYR A 10 14.61 -0.90 14.70
N SER A 11 15.62 -1.28 13.94
CA SER A 11 15.55 -1.24 12.48
C SER A 11 16.09 -2.53 11.85
N ALA A 12 15.58 -2.82 10.67
CA ALA A 12 16.00 -3.93 9.82
C ALA A 12 15.74 -3.58 8.36
N VAL A 13 16.27 -4.37 7.43
CA VAL A 13 15.92 -4.29 6.02
C VAL A 13 15.19 -5.58 5.65
N LEU A 14 13.90 -5.49 5.37
CA LEU A 14 13.02 -6.59 4.98
C LEU A 14 12.10 -6.13 3.85
N MET A 15 11.63 -7.04 3.03
CA MET A 15 10.77 -6.73 1.87
C MET A 15 11.38 -5.66 0.94
N GLY A 16 12.70 -5.66 0.82
CA GLY A 16 13.44 -4.67 0.03
C GLY A 16 13.35 -3.23 0.56
N SER A 17 12.99 -3.03 1.82
CA SER A 17 12.73 -1.72 2.40
C SER A 17 13.29 -1.60 3.82
N PRO A 18 13.62 -0.37 4.27
CA PRO A 18 13.90 -0.10 5.67
C PRO A 18 12.64 -0.32 6.51
N ILE A 19 12.78 -1.04 7.61
CA ILE A 19 11.72 -1.27 8.59
C ILE A 19 12.13 -0.60 9.90
N LEU A 20 11.23 0.15 10.51
CA LEU A 20 11.46 0.84 11.78
C LEU A 20 10.36 0.46 12.78
N LEU A 21 10.78 0.02 13.96
CA LEU A 21 9.92 -0.22 15.10
C LEU A 21 10.30 0.74 16.22
N LYS A 22 9.33 1.49 16.74
CA LYS A 22 9.49 2.35 17.92
C LYS A 22 8.69 1.81 19.08
N LEU A 23 9.35 1.61 20.22
CA LEU A 23 8.76 1.18 21.48
C LEU A 23 9.16 2.15 22.59
N PHE A 24 8.40 2.17 23.68
CA PHE A 24 8.68 3.02 24.85
C PHE A 24 9.32 2.24 26.00
N GLU A 25 9.58 0.95 25.79
CA GLU A 25 10.34 0.10 26.68
C GLU A 25 11.47 -0.60 25.90
N HIS A 26 12.62 -0.74 26.53
CA HIS A 26 13.74 -1.49 25.94
C HIS A 26 13.39 -2.98 25.90
N ASN A 27 13.20 -3.53 24.70
CA ASN A 27 12.85 -4.94 24.51
C ASN A 27 13.38 -5.48 23.19
N GLU A 28 14.67 -5.79 23.12
CA GLU A 28 15.28 -6.37 21.92
C GLU A 28 14.70 -7.74 21.55
N PRO A 29 14.40 -8.66 22.49
CA PRO A 29 13.76 -9.93 22.13
C PRO A 29 12.41 -9.74 21.44
N LEU A 30 11.58 -8.79 21.88
CA LEU A 30 10.31 -8.49 21.26
C LEU A 30 10.50 -7.93 19.83
N ALA A 31 11.46 -7.01 19.66
CA ALA A 31 11.78 -6.47 18.33
C ALA A 31 12.24 -7.58 17.38
N SER A 32 13.07 -8.50 17.82
CA SER A 32 13.51 -9.66 17.02
C SER A 32 12.33 -10.54 16.61
N ARG A 33 11.37 -10.77 17.50
CA ARG A 33 10.15 -11.52 17.19
C ARG A 33 9.27 -10.81 16.18
N VAL A 34 9.18 -9.48 16.23
CA VAL A 34 8.47 -8.67 15.22
C VAL A 34 9.13 -8.83 13.85
N PHE A 35 10.45 -8.70 13.74
CA PHE A 35 11.14 -8.86 12.47
C PHE A 35 11.05 -10.27 11.91
N HIS A 36 11.07 -11.29 12.76
CA HIS A 36 10.83 -12.67 12.36
C HIS A 36 9.40 -12.87 11.80
N LEU A 37 8.40 -12.29 12.45
CA LEU A 37 7.01 -12.34 12.00
C LEU A 37 6.85 -11.69 10.61
N ILE A 38 7.46 -10.53 10.39
CA ILE A 38 7.47 -9.86 9.09
C ILE A 38 8.07 -10.77 8.02
N LYS A 39 9.21 -11.39 8.31
CA LYS A 39 9.87 -12.31 7.38
C LYS A 39 9.01 -13.53 7.03
N GLN A 40 8.33 -14.09 8.01
CA GLN A 40 7.42 -15.23 7.79
C GLN A 40 6.29 -14.88 6.82
N TYR A 41 5.65 -13.72 6.97
CA TYR A 41 4.60 -13.28 6.05
C TYR A 41 5.16 -12.91 4.67
N GLU A 42 6.33 -12.28 4.60
CA GLU A 42 6.99 -12.02 3.32
C GLU A 42 7.22 -13.31 2.55
N ASP A 43 7.70 -14.36 3.21
CA ASP A 43 7.96 -15.66 2.60
C ASP A 43 6.70 -16.32 2.01
N LEU A 44 5.53 -16.07 2.61
CA LEU A 44 4.24 -16.57 2.09
C LEU A 44 3.74 -15.80 0.87
N LEU A 45 4.00 -14.50 0.80
CA LEU A 45 3.34 -13.58 -0.12
C LEU A 45 4.20 -13.16 -1.31
N THR A 46 5.51 -13.32 -1.24
CA THR A 46 6.43 -12.76 -2.25
C THR A 46 6.23 -13.38 -3.64
N VAL A 47 6.32 -12.53 -4.66
CA VAL A 47 6.42 -12.93 -6.08
C VAL A 47 7.81 -12.69 -6.65
N ASN A 48 8.74 -12.23 -5.83
CA ASN A 48 10.12 -11.91 -6.23
C ASN A 48 11.09 -13.08 -6.06
N ARG A 49 10.59 -14.21 -5.57
CA ARG A 49 11.31 -15.47 -5.42
C ARG A 49 10.50 -16.62 -6.03
N ALA A 50 11.18 -17.70 -6.40
CA ALA A 50 10.55 -18.83 -7.10
C ALA A 50 9.54 -19.60 -6.23
N GLN A 51 9.66 -19.51 -4.90
CA GLN A 51 8.83 -20.25 -3.95
C GLN A 51 8.12 -19.33 -2.97
N SER A 52 6.81 -19.42 -2.95
CA SER A 52 5.90 -18.85 -1.97
C SER A 52 4.53 -19.46 -2.19
N GLN A 53 3.57 -19.27 -1.27
CA GLN A 53 2.19 -19.71 -1.52
C GLN A 53 1.56 -18.99 -2.71
N VAL A 54 1.85 -17.70 -2.89
CA VAL A 54 1.36 -16.94 -4.04
C VAL A 54 1.99 -17.46 -5.34
N MET A 55 3.27 -17.78 -5.34
CA MET A 55 3.95 -18.36 -6.51
C MET A 55 3.42 -19.75 -6.85
N ASP A 56 3.03 -20.56 -5.88
CA ASP A 56 2.38 -21.85 -6.12
C ASP A 56 1.08 -21.69 -6.91
N ILE A 57 0.28 -20.67 -6.57
CA ILE A 57 -0.92 -20.30 -7.32
C ILE A 57 -0.57 -19.89 -8.75
N ASN A 58 0.42 -19.03 -8.92
CA ASN A 58 0.84 -18.52 -10.22
C ASN A 58 1.38 -19.63 -11.14
N HIS A 59 2.15 -20.56 -10.60
CA HIS A 59 2.68 -21.70 -11.37
C HIS A 59 1.59 -22.65 -11.84
N ALA A 60 0.46 -22.72 -11.12
CA ALA A 60 -0.66 -23.58 -11.47
C ALA A 60 -1.72 -22.91 -12.35
N ALA A 61 -1.48 -21.68 -12.80
CA ALA A 61 -2.43 -20.95 -13.64
C ALA A 61 -2.81 -21.73 -14.89
N GLY A 62 -4.12 -21.88 -15.12
CA GLY A 62 -4.68 -22.66 -16.22
C GLY A 62 -4.62 -24.17 -16.02
N LEU A 63 -4.04 -24.68 -14.93
CA LEU A 63 -3.83 -26.12 -14.70
C LEU A 63 -4.78 -26.68 -13.63
N HIS A 64 -4.72 -26.17 -12.41
CA HIS A 64 -5.52 -26.66 -11.30
C HIS A 64 -5.59 -25.64 -10.14
N PRO A 65 -6.59 -25.77 -9.23
CA PRO A 65 -6.63 -25.01 -7.98
C PRO A 65 -5.44 -25.34 -7.06
N VAL A 66 -5.05 -24.36 -6.24
CA VAL A 66 -4.01 -24.52 -5.20
C VAL A 66 -4.60 -24.15 -3.85
N SER A 67 -4.51 -25.07 -2.89
CA SER A 67 -4.87 -24.76 -1.49
C SER A 67 -3.72 -24.02 -0.81
N VAL A 68 -4.07 -22.95 -0.10
CA VAL A 68 -3.12 -22.12 0.64
C VAL A 68 -3.55 -22.00 2.11
N SER A 69 -2.70 -21.43 2.94
CA SER A 69 -3.07 -21.16 4.32
C SER A 69 -4.26 -20.19 4.39
N ARG A 70 -5.06 -20.31 5.45
CA ARG A 70 -6.27 -19.48 5.60
C ARG A 70 -5.97 -17.98 5.57
N PRO A 71 -4.92 -17.46 6.23
CA PRO A 71 -4.57 -16.04 6.14
C PRO A 71 -4.28 -15.57 4.71
N VAL A 72 -3.55 -16.34 3.92
CA VAL A 72 -3.26 -16.02 2.51
C VAL A 72 -4.55 -16.06 1.68
N PHE A 73 -5.39 -17.06 1.88
CA PHE A 73 -6.69 -17.15 1.20
C PHE A 73 -7.59 -15.93 1.48
N GLU A 74 -7.72 -15.54 2.73
CA GLU A 74 -8.54 -14.38 3.13
C GLU A 74 -7.99 -13.08 2.53
N LEU A 75 -6.67 -12.93 2.48
CA LEU A 75 -6.04 -11.76 1.85
C LEU A 75 -6.34 -11.72 0.35
N ILE A 76 -6.24 -12.85 -0.34
CA ILE A 76 -6.58 -12.96 -1.78
C ILE A 76 -8.06 -12.68 -2.02
N LYS A 77 -8.94 -13.17 -1.17
CA LYS A 77 -10.37 -12.89 -1.23
C LYS A 77 -10.67 -11.40 -1.11
N CYS A 78 -10.03 -10.74 -0.15
CA CYS A 78 -10.11 -9.29 0.03
C CYS A 78 -9.57 -8.54 -1.21
N ALA A 79 -8.42 -8.97 -1.74
CA ALA A 79 -7.81 -8.40 -2.93
C ALA A 79 -8.69 -8.55 -4.17
N LYS A 80 -9.34 -9.71 -4.36
CA LYS A 80 -10.28 -9.91 -5.47
C LYS A 80 -11.45 -8.94 -5.37
N ALA A 81 -12.06 -8.80 -4.21
CA ALA A 81 -13.17 -7.86 -3.99
C ALA A 81 -12.75 -6.42 -4.32
N ALA A 82 -11.58 -5.99 -3.87
CA ALA A 82 -11.03 -4.68 -4.17
C ALA A 82 -10.76 -4.48 -5.67
N SER A 83 -10.29 -5.52 -6.34
CA SER A 83 -10.01 -5.49 -7.79
C SER A 83 -11.27 -5.29 -8.65
N LEU A 84 -12.44 -5.63 -8.12
CA LEU A 84 -13.73 -5.50 -8.80
C LEU A 84 -14.45 -4.18 -8.52
N VAL A 85 -13.85 -3.29 -7.71
CA VAL A 85 -14.42 -1.95 -7.46
C VAL A 85 -14.29 -1.11 -8.72
N PRO A 86 -15.43 -0.57 -9.25
CA PRO A 86 -15.41 0.20 -10.49
C PRO A 86 -14.54 1.47 -10.39
N GLY A 87 -13.75 1.72 -11.42
CA GLY A 87 -12.94 2.94 -11.54
C GLY A 87 -11.64 2.94 -10.73
N GLY A 88 -11.44 1.97 -9.86
CA GLY A 88 -10.20 1.85 -9.07
C GLY A 88 -9.02 1.35 -9.90
N ALA A 89 -7.81 1.66 -9.45
CA ALA A 89 -6.59 1.18 -10.10
C ALA A 89 -6.00 -0.08 -9.45
N PHE A 90 -6.61 -0.59 -8.39
CA PHE A 90 -6.17 -1.82 -7.76
C PHE A 90 -6.62 -3.05 -8.57
N ASN A 91 -5.67 -3.94 -8.89
CA ASN A 91 -5.97 -5.22 -9.51
C ASN A 91 -4.94 -6.27 -9.10
N LEU A 92 -5.38 -7.30 -8.37
CA LEU A 92 -4.48 -8.38 -7.91
C LEU A 92 -3.88 -9.19 -9.07
N THR A 93 -4.48 -9.16 -10.25
CA THR A 93 -3.99 -9.89 -11.44
C THR A 93 -3.07 -9.06 -12.33
N ILE A 94 -2.59 -7.93 -11.84
CA ILE A 94 -1.71 -7.02 -12.59
C ILE A 94 -0.28 -7.58 -12.81
N GLY A 95 0.04 -8.71 -12.19
CA GLY A 95 1.39 -9.29 -12.17
C GLY A 95 2.08 -9.37 -13.54
N PRO A 96 1.45 -9.87 -14.61
CA PRO A 96 2.09 -9.94 -15.92
C PRO A 96 2.53 -8.59 -16.47
N LEU A 97 1.74 -7.54 -16.27
CA LEU A 97 2.08 -6.17 -16.67
C LEU A 97 3.22 -5.59 -15.83
N VAL A 98 3.17 -5.75 -14.53
CA VAL A 98 4.24 -5.29 -13.61
C VAL A 98 5.58 -5.93 -13.99
N LYS A 99 5.61 -7.21 -14.26
CA LYS A 99 6.80 -7.94 -14.71
C LYS A 99 7.32 -7.45 -16.05
N ARG A 100 6.43 -7.08 -16.97
CA ARG A 100 6.82 -6.60 -18.30
C ARG A 100 7.42 -5.19 -18.26
N TRP A 101 6.80 -4.28 -17.49
CA TRP A 101 7.27 -2.92 -17.32
C TRP A 101 8.55 -2.81 -16.49
N LYS A 102 8.64 -3.54 -15.38
CA LYS A 102 9.76 -3.51 -14.42
C LYS A 102 10.09 -2.13 -13.86
N ILE A 103 9.14 -1.23 -13.80
CA ILE A 103 9.35 0.13 -13.28
C ILE A 103 9.82 0.08 -11.83
N GLY A 104 10.94 0.77 -11.53
CA GLY A 104 11.55 0.76 -10.20
C GLY A 104 12.49 -0.42 -9.94
N PHE A 105 12.63 -1.35 -10.88
CA PHE A 105 13.59 -2.46 -10.77
C PHE A 105 14.71 -2.41 -11.82
N LYS A 106 14.40 -2.50 -13.08
CA LYS A 106 15.36 -2.36 -14.19
C LYS A 106 14.70 -1.85 -15.46
N GLY A 107 13.42 -1.47 -15.40
CA GLY A 107 12.67 -1.00 -16.54
C GLY A 107 13.00 0.46 -16.86
N ASP A 108 13.40 0.69 -18.09
CA ASP A 108 13.76 2.01 -18.62
C ASP A 108 13.18 2.24 -20.02
N SER A 109 12.33 1.35 -20.48
CA SER A 109 11.73 1.38 -21.82
C SER A 109 10.24 1.05 -21.78
N VAL A 110 9.51 1.61 -22.75
CA VAL A 110 8.08 1.33 -22.92
C VAL A 110 7.93 0.01 -23.69
N PRO A 111 7.18 -0.99 -23.16
CA PRO A 111 6.92 -2.20 -23.88
C PRO A 111 6.15 -1.94 -25.20
N PRO A 112 6.31 -2.80 -26.22
CA PRO A 112 5.51 -2.71 -27.44
C PRO A 112 4.00 -2.76 -27.13
N ALA A 113 3.20 -1.96 -27.83
CA ALA A 113 1.76 -1.88 -27.62
C ALA A 113 1.06 -3.25 -27.76
N ALA A 114 1.54 -4.10 -28.68
CA ALA A 114 1.01 -5.45 -28.85
C ALA A 114 1.23 -6.33 -27.63
N ASP A 115 2.38 -6.21 -26.96
CA ASP A 115 2.69 -6.97 -25.73
C ASP A 115 1.76 -6.51 -24.60
N ILE A 116 1.57 -5.22 -24.42
CA ILE A 116 0.66 -4.67 -23.41
C ILE A 116 -0.77 -5.14 -23.66
N ALA A 117 -1.26 -5.05 -24.89
CA ALA A 117 -2.61 -5.52 -25.26
C ALA A 117 -2.82 -7.01 -24.95
N GLN A 118 -1.82 -7.84 -25.23
CA GLN A 118 -1.88 -9.27 -24.92
C GLN A 118 -1.91 -9.52 -23.42
N LEU A 119 -1.04 -8.86 -22.65
CA LEU A 119 -0.96 -9.04 -21.21
C LEU A 119 -2.22 -8.54 -20.50
N LEU A 120 -2.89 -7.50 -21.01
CA LEU A 120 -4.17 -7.04 -20.48
C LEU A 120 -5.25 -8.14 -20.49
N THR A 121 -5.20 -9.06 -21.44
CA THR A 121 -6.16 -10.17 -21.49
C THR A 121 -6.05 -11.12 -20.29
N LEU A 122 -4.95 -11.06 -19.54
CA LEU A 122 -4.66 -11.89 -18.37
C LEU A 122 -5.00 -11.18 -17.04
N THR A 123 -5.55 -9.97 -17.09
CA THR A 123 -5.77 -9.12 -15.90
C THR A 123 -7.23 -8.99 -15.50
N ASP A 124 -8.06 -9.96 -15.81
CA ASP A 124 -9.45 -10.00 -15.38
C ASP A 124 -9.57 -10.74 -14.03
N ALA A 125 -9.86 -9.99 -12.97
CA ALA A 125 -10.00 -10.55 -11.62
C ALA A 125 -11.18 -11.53 -11.48
N HIS A 126 -12.16 -11.51 -12.37
CA HIS A 126 -13.23 -12.50 -12.38
C HIS A 126 -12.70 -13.92 -12.66
N ASN A 127 -11.55 -14.04 -13.32
CA ASN A 127 -10.90 -15.31 -13.61
C ASN A 127 -10.09 -15.88 -12.44
N VAL A 128 -10.13 -15.24 -11.29
CA VAL A 128 -9.61 -15.78 -10.02
C VAL A 128 -10.75 -16.48 -9.30
N LEU A 129 -10.77 -17.80 -9.30
CA LEU A 129 -11.82 -18.59 -8.65
C LEU A 129 -11.38 -18.99 -7.25
N LEU A 130 -12.27 -18.77 -6.28
CA LEU A 130 -12.02 -19.01 -4.86
C LEU A 130 -12.96 -20.11 -4.35
N ASP A 131 -12.40 -21.04 -3.59
CA ASP A 131 -13.14 -22.07 -2.87
C ASP A 131 -12.90 -21.91 -1.36
N ASP A 132 -13.89 -21.39 -0.65
CA ASP A 132 -13.82 -21.14 0.80
C ASP A 132 -13.63 -22.43 1.61
N THR A 133 -14.19 -23.55 1.15
CA THR A 133 -14.12 -24.83 1.87
C THR A 133 -12.70 -25.40 1.83
N GLN A 134 -12.05 -25.31 0.69
CA GLN A 134 -10.69 -25.84 0.48
C GLN A 134 -9.60 -24.79 0.73
N SER A 135 -9.96 -23.54 0.94
CA SER A 135 -9.02 -22.40 0.92
C SER A 135 -8.16 -22.43 -0.34
N SER A 136 -8.79 -22.72 -1.48
CA SER A 136 -8.09 -22.86 -2.75
C SER A 136 -8.35 -21.71 -3.70
N VAL A 137 -7.34 -21.44 -4.53
CA VAL A 137 -7.34 -20.37 -5.54
C VAL A 137 -7.00 -20.99 -6.89
N PHE A 138 -7.81 -20.70 -7.88
CA PHE A 138 -7.56 -21.14 -9.26
C PHE A 138 -7.56 -19.95 -10.21
N LEU A 139 -6.44 -19.77 -10.89
CA LEU A 139 -6.31 -18.84 -12.00
C LEU A 139 -6.70 -19.59 -13.28
N THR A 140 -7.81 -19.22 -13.91
CA THR A 140 -8.44 -20.01 -14.97
C THR A 140 -7.68 -20.01 -16.29
N ARG A 141 -6.80 -19.04 -16.51
CA ARG A 141 -6.08 -18.88 -17.77
C ARG A 141 -4.57 -19.05 -17.59
N PRO A 142 -3.89 -19.81 -18.47
CA PRO A 142 -2.43 -19.87 -18.46
C PRO A 142 -1.81 -18.48 -18.62
N GLY A 143 -0.75 -18.20 -17.88
CA GLY A 143 -0.06 -16.92 -17.91
C GLY A 143 -0.61 -15.87 -16.94
N MET A 144 -1.76 -16.09 -16.31
CA MET A 144 -2.23 -15.25 -15.22
C MET A 144 -1.26 -15.30 -14.04
N GLU A 145 -1.10 -14.16 -13.36
CA GLU A 145 -0.25 -14.04 -12.17
C GLU A 145 -0.91 -13.10 -11.16
N ILE A 146 -1.00 -13.55 -9.93
CA ILE A 146 -1.37 -12.70 -8.79
C ILE A 146 -0.12 -11.99 -8.29
N ASP A 147 -0.26 -10.71 -7.99
CA ASP A 147 0.72 -9.90 -7.28
C ASP A 147 0.02 -9.16 -6.14
N LEU A 148 0.43 -9.44 -4.91
CA LEU A 148 -0.10 -8.81 -3.70
C LEU A 148 0.82 -7.70 -3.17
N GLY A 149 1.83 -7.29 -3.93
CA GLY A 149 2.83 -6.30 -3.51
C GLY A 149 2.24 -4.96 -3.08
N ALA A 150 1.14 -4.54 -3.69
CA ALA A 150 0.47 -3.30 -3.34
C ALA A 150 -0.21 -3.31 -1.95
N ILE A 151 -0.48 -4.48 -1.38
CA ILE A 151 -1.22 -4.62 -0.12
C ILE A 151 -0.49 -5.44 0.96
N ALA A 152 0.62 -6.08 0.61
CA ALA A 152 1.36 -6.94 1.54
C ALA A 152 1.89 -6.18 2.75
N LYS A 153 2.43 -4.99 2.57
CA LYS A 153 2.96 -4.19 3.68
C LYS A 153 1.87 -3.78 4.66
N GLY A 154 0.72 -3.34 4.18
CA GLY A 154 -0.42 -3.01 5.02
C GLY A 154 -0.94 -4.20 5.81
N TYR A 155 -1.11 -5.33 5.15
CA TYR A 155 -1.48 -6.58 5.81
C TYR A 155 -0.49 -6.96 6.92
N ILE A 156 0.79 -6.93 6.63
CA ILE A 156 1.84 -7.29 7.59
C ILE A 156 1.89 -6.28 8.75
N ALA A 157 1.76 -4.99 8.47
CA ALA A 157 1.72 -3.96 9.51
C ALA A 157 0.58 -4.20 10.53
N ASP A 158 -0.59 -4.60 10.04
CA ASP A 158 -1.72 -4.94 10.90
C ASP A 158 -1.47 -6.19 11.73
N ARG A 159 -0.79 -7.21 11.16
CA ARG A 159 -0.39 -8.41 11.91
C ARG A 159 0.62 -8.08 13.00
N VAL A 160 1.58 -7.20 12.72
CA VAL A 160 2.54 -6.73 13.71
C VAL A 160 1.84 -5.97 14.84
N ARG A 161 0.93 -5.07 14.53
CA ARG A 161 0.13 -4.35 15.52
C ARG A 161 -0.62 -5.32 16.43
N ASP A 162 -1.30 -6.31 15.86
CA ASP A 162 -2.06 -7.29 16.63
C ASP A 162 -1.16 -8.15 17.52
N PHE A 163 0.01 -8.53 17.01
CA PHE A 163 1.02 -9.22 17.78
C PHE A 163 1.50 -8.37 18.98
N LEU A 164 1.83 -7.11 18.76
CA LEU A 164 2.27 -6.21 19.82
C LEU A 164 1.19 -6.01 20.89
N ARG A 165 -0.08 -5.87 20.49
CA ARG A 165 -1.21 -5.80 21.44
C ARG A 165 -1.32 -7.05 22.28
N LYS A 166 -1.14 -8.24 21.71
CA LYS A 166 -1.12 -9.52 22.45
C LYS A 166 0.05 -9.62 23.42
N GLN A 167 1.13 -8.89 23.18
CA GLN A 167 2.27 -8.78 24.08
C GLN A 167 2.13 -7.61 25.08
N SER A 168 0.90 -7.09 25.22
CA SER A 168 0.56 -5.97 26.13
C SER A 168 1.26 -4.65 25.79
N VAL A 169 1.71 -4.46 24.57
CA VAL A 169 2.23 -3.18 24.10
C VAL A 169 1.05 -2.26 23.79
N THR A 170 1.02 -1.11 24.46
CA THR A 170 -0.04 -0.11 24.30
C THR A 170 0.41 1.14 23.54
N LEU A 171 1.72 1.30 23.38
CA LEU A 171 2.32 2.49 22.77
C LEU A 171 3.49 2.09 21.89
N GLY A 172 3.37 2.35 20.60
CA GLY A 172 4.40 1.99 19.62
C GLY A 172 4.06 2.46 18.23
N LEU A 173 5.04 2.30 17.34
CA LEU A 173 4.90 2.59 15.92
C LEU A 173 5.69 1.57 15.11
N ILE A 174 5.09 1.07 14.04
CA ILE A 174 5.77 0.28 13.02
C ILE A 174 5.71 1.01 11.68
N ASN A 175 6.86 1.16 11.03
CA ASN A 175 6.97 1.72 9.68
C ASN A 175 7.58 0.67 8.74
N LEU A 176 6.76 0.13 7.85
CA LEU A 176 7.17 -0.85 6.85
C LEU A 176 7.38 -0.16 5.51
N GLY A 177 8.53 0.49 5.35
CA GLY A 177 8.89 1.13 4.08
C GLY A 177 7.89 2.19 3.61
N GLY A 178 7.31 2.96 4.54
CA GLY A 178 6.31 3.99 4.30
C GLY A 178 4.90 3.67 4.79
N ASN A 179 4.58 2.39 5.01
CA ASN A 179 3.35 2.00 5.71
C ASN A 179 3.54 2.20 7.21
N VAL A 180 2.92 3.23 7.74
CA VAL A 180 3.01 3.54 9.18
C VAL A 180 1.75 3.04 9.88
N GLN A 181 1.92 2.19 10.88
CA GLN A 181 0.84 1.76 11.79
C GLN A 181 1.20 2.18 13.21
N THR A 182 0.25 2.73 13.94
CA THR A 182 0.47 3.25 15.29
C THR A 182 -0.34 2.51 16.34
N LEU A 183 0.21 2.45 17.56
CA LEU A 183 -0.48 1.98 18.76
C LEU A 183 -0.44 3.10 19.78
N GLY A 184 -1.62 3.44 20.33
CA GLY A 184 -1.74 4.50 21.32
C GLY A 184 -1.28 5.85 20.78
N SER A 185 -0.94 6.73 21.70
CA SER A 185 -0.44 8.06 21.40
C SER A 185 0.58 8.47 22.47
N PRO A 186 1.81 8.85 22.10
CA PRO A 186 2.68 9.55 23.02
C PRO A 186 2.11 10.94 23.33
N GLU A 187 2.65 11.60 24.34
CA GLU A 187 2.32 12.99 24.59
C GLU A 187 2.61 13.83 23.33
N GLY A 188 1.62 14.60 22.85
CA GLY A 188 1.71 15.33 21.59
C GLY A 188 1.32 14.54 20.32
N GLY A 189 0.94 13.27 20.43
CA GLY A 189 0.52 12.45 19.29
C GLY A 189 1.67 11.86 18.47
N TRP A 190 1.33 10.94 17.58
CA TRP A 190 2.24 10.48 16.53
C TRP A 190 2.17 11.45 15.35
N SER A 191 3.31 12.01 14.95
CA SER A 191 3.40 12.93 13.82
C SER A 191 4.10 12.25 12.65
N ILE A 192 3.39 12.11 11.53
CA ILE A 192 3.88 11.51 10.29
C ILE A 192 4.00 12.59 9.23
N GLY A 193 5.20 12.74 8.64
CA GLY A 193 5.45 13.71 7.58
C GLY A 193 4.82 13.29 6.24
N LEU A 194 4.15 14.24 5.58
CA LEU A 194 3.75 14.11 4.18
C LEU A 194 4.84 14.69 3.29
N LYS A 195 5.48 13.84 2.49
CA LYS A 195 6.60 14.24 1.63
C LYS A 195 6.18 15.12 0.47
N LYS A 196 7.05 16.08 0.13
CA LYS A 196 6.91 16.88 -1.08
C LYS A 196 7.24 16.04 -2.32
N PRO A 197 6.34 15.99 -3.33
CA PRO A 197 6.58 15.24 -4.57
C PRO A 197 7.85 15.69 -5.28
N PHE A 198 8.65 14.74 -5.75
CA PHE A 198 9.87 14.94 -6.52
C PHE A 198 10.96 15.80 -5.83
N ALA A 199 10.86 16.04 -4.54
CA ALA A 199 11.90 16.75 -3.80
C ALA A 199 13.15 15.89 -3.62
N HIS A 200 14.33 16.49 -3.79
CA HIS A 200 15.62 15.80 -3.62
C HIS A 200 16.08 15.73 -2.15
N ASP A 201 15.50 16.55 -1.32
CA ASP A 201 15.68 16.56 0.13
C ASP A 201 14.48 15.89 0.81
N ASN A 202 14.50 15.85 2.13
CA ASN A 202 13.38 15.33 2.92
C ASN A 202 12.33 16.42 3.20
N ALA A 203 12.08 17.31 2.22
CA ALA A 203 11.11 18.37 2.35
C ALA A 203 9.69 17.80 2.53
N LEU A 204 8.95 18.41 3.45
CA LEU A 204 7.60 18.02 3.81
C LEU A 204 6.57 19.06 3.35
N LEU A 205 5.44 18.59 2.84
CA LEU A 205 4.26 19.42 2.59
C LEU A 205 3.51 19.72 3.88
N GLY A 206 3.51 18.77 4.80
CA GLY A 206 2.76 18.86 6.02
C GLY A 206 3.07 17.75 6.99
N ALA A 207 2.44 17.81 8.15
CA ALA A 207 2.50 16.81 9.20
C ALA A 207 1.10 16.31 9.54
N ILE A 208 0.99 14.99 9.69
CA ILE A 208 -0.25 14.27 9.99
C ILE A 208 -0.16 13.73 11.40
N GLU A 209 -1.00 14.19 12.32
CA GLU A 209 -1.05 13.71 13.71
C GLU A 209 -2.19 12.71 13.86
N VAL A 210 -1.87 11.52 14.38
CA VAL A 210 -2.80 10.42 14.54
C VAL A 210 -2.67 9.70 15.88
N VAL A 211 -3.75 9.02 16.27
CA VAL A 211 -3.83 8.12 17.42
C VAL A 211 -4.50 6.82 16.97
N ASN A 212 -3.85 5.69 17.17
CA ASN A 212 -4.38 4.36 16.80
C ASN A 212 -4.83 4.28 15.33
N LYS A 213 -4.11 4.93 14.44
CA LYS A 213 -4.37 4.93 13.00
C LYS A 213 -3.14 4.52 12.22
N SER A 214 -3.38 4.03 11.02
CA SER A 214 -2.37 3.85 9.99
C SER A 214 -2.39 5.01 9.02
N VAL A 215 -1.22 5.37 8.51
CA VAL A 215 -1.03 6.40 7.48
C VAL A 215 -0.17 5.81 6.38
N VAL A 216 -0.70 5.79 5.15
CA VAL A 216 -0.02 5.22 3.99
C VAL A 216 -0.16 6.15 2.80
N THR A 217 0.94 6.39 2.11
CA THR A 217 0.98 7.24 0.92
C THR A 217 1.43 6.42 -0.29
N SER A 218 0.72 6.59 -1.40
CA SER A 218 1.12 6.14 -2.73
C SER A 218 1.33 7.36 -3.63
N GLY A 219 2.49 7.42 -4.29
CA GLY A 219 2.85 8.58 -5.12
C GLY A 219 3.62 8.18 -6.37
N VAL A 220 3.44 8.96 -7.44
CA VAL A 220 4.08 8.76 -8.74
C VAL A 220 5.59 9.01 -8.71
N TYR A 221 6.07 9.68 -7.68
CA TYR A 221 7.48 10.03 -7.49
C TYR A 221 8.29 8.94 -6.78
N GLU A 222 7.66 7.87 -6.32
CA GLU A 222 8.34 6.79 -5.58
C GLU A 222 9.18 5.91 -6.51
N ARG A 223 8.60 5.50 -7.63
CA ARG A 223 9.26 4.67 -8.65
C ARG A 223 8.82 5.11 -10.03
N PHE A 224 9.76 5.59 -10.84
CA PHE A 224 9.49 6.03 -12.20
C PHE A 224 10.77 6.01 -13.02
N PHE A 225 10.62 6.06 -14.34
CA PHE A 225 11.71 6.43 -15.27
C PHE A 225 11.24 7.53 -16.22
N GLU A 226 12.19 8.25 -16.80
CA GLU A 226 11.91 9.29 -17.80
C GLU A 226 12.44 8.83 -19.15
N LEU A 227 11.63 8.99 -20.19
CA LEU A 227 11.97 8.70 -21.58
C LEU A 227 11.31 9.74 -22.47
N ASP A 228 12.13 10.41 -23.32
CA ASP A 228 11.66 11.45 -24.25
C ASP A 228 10.80 12.54 -23.57
N GLY A 229 11.21 12.97 -22.36
CA GLY A 229 10.55 14.02 -21.60
C GLY A 229 9.24 13.59 -20.90
N ARG A 230 8.90 12.31 -20.94
CA ARG A 230 7.72 11.76 -20.29
C ARG A 230 8.11 10.86 -19.12
N ARG A 231 7.37 10.97 -18.01
CA ARG A 231 7.50 10.09 -16.84
C ARG A 231 6.62 8.88 -16.96
N TYR A 232 7.18 7.72 -16.64
CA TYR A 232 6.49 6.43 -16.55
C TYR A 232 6.64 5.91 -15.12
N HIS A 233 5.59 6.01 -14.33
CA HIS A 233 5.60 5.58 -12.93
C HIS A 233 4.99 4.19 -12.74
N HIS A 234 5.20 3.60 -11.57
CA HIS A 234 4.85 2.21 -11.26
C HIS A 234 3.35 1.95 -11.04
N ILE A 235 2.52 2.99 -10.87
CA ILE A 235 1.09 2.82 -10.67
C ILE A 235 0.42 2.70 -12.03
N LEU A 236 0.13 1.46 -12.42
CA LEU A 236 -0.44 1.16 -13.73
C LEU A 236 -1.96 1.28 -13.70
N ASP A 237 -2.53 1.76 -14.80
CA ASP A 237 -3.97 1.73 -15.04
C ASP A 237 -4.36 0.32 -15.53
N PRO A 238 -5.16 -0.44 -14.77
CA PRO A 238 -5.55 -1.79 -15.19
C PRO A 238 -6.45 -1.82 -16.42
N ARG A 239 -6.99 -0.68 -16.83
CA ARG A 239 -7.81 -0.57 -18.06
C ARG A 239 -6.97 -0.45 -19.32
N THR A 240 -5.81 0.17 -19.22
CA THR A 240 -4.94 0.47 -20.38
C THR A 240 -3.63 -0.29 -20.38
N GLY A 241 -3.15 -0.72 -19.22
CA GLY A 241 -1.83 -1.34 -19.04
C GLY A 241 -0.67 -0.35 -19.03
N TYR A 242 -0.94 0.94 -19.09
CA TYR A 242 0.03 2.04 -19.00
C TYR A 242 -0.03 2.72 -17.65
N PRO A 243 1.03 3.47 -17.25
CA PRO A 243 0.96 4.29 -16.04
C PRO A 243 -0.25 5.21 -16.02
N LEU A 244 -0.88 5.34 -14.86
CA LEU A 244 -2.00 6.27 -14.66
C LEU A 244 -1.58 7.70 -14.99
N ASP A 245 -2.45 8.41 -15.70
CA ASP A 245 -2.30 9.82 -16.03
C ASP A 245 -3.56 10.57 -15.59
N ASN A 246 -3.45 11.26 -14.47
CA ASN A 246 -4.51 12.11 -13.91
C ASN A 246 -3.91 13.29 -13.13
N GLU A 247 -4.75 14.05 -12.44
CA GLU A 247 -4.36 15.25 -11.71
C GLU A 247 -3.49 15.01 -10.47
N LEU A 248 -3.33 13.75 -10.04
CA LEU A 248 -2.71 13.41 -8.76
C LEU A 248 -1.20 13.20 -8.85
N ASP A 249 -0.48 13.70 -7.86
CA ASP A 249 0.90 13.31 -7.55
C ASP A 249 0.94 12.26 -6.45
N SER A 250 0.04 12.34 -5.47
CA SER A 250 -0.05 11.34 -4.39
C SER A 250 -1.43 11.27 -3.77
N VAL A 251 -1.68 10.14 -3.13
CA VAL A 251 -2.82 9.89 -2.25
C VAL A 251 -2.31 9.33 -0.94
N THR A 252 -2.71 9.93 0.17
CA THR A 252 -2.48 9.41 1.52
C THR A 252 -3.81 8.98 2.11
N ILE A 253 -3.85 7.80 2.68
CA ILE A 253 -5.02 7.30 3.40
C ILE A 253 -4.72 7.20 4.88
N ILE A 254 -5.68 7.63 5.69
CA ILE A 254 -5.70 7.47 7.14
C ILE A 254 -6.88 6.55 7.48
N ALA A 255 -6.60 5.42 8.11
CA ALA A 255 -7.59 4.44 8.53
C ALA A 255 -7.07 3.63 9.72
N SER A 256 -7.92 2.85 10.38
CA SER A 256 -7.50 1.99 11.49
C SER A 256 -6.65 0.81 11.03
N GLU A 257 -6.96 0.26 9.85
CA GLU A 257 -6.24 -0.87 9.25
C GLU A 257 -5.29 -0.40 8.16
N SER A 258 -4.02 -0.79 8.23
CA SER A 258 -3.03 -0.46 7.20
C SER A 258 -3.34 -1.17 5.87
N LEU A 259 -3.97 -2.34 5.91
CA LEU A 259 -4.47 -3.03 4.72
C LEU A 259 -5.50 -2.17 3.97
N ASP A 260 -6.46 -1.58 4.68
CA ASP A 260 -7.42 -0.65 4.08
C ASP A 260 -6.71 0.57 3.47
N CYS A 261 -5.68 1.08 4.14
CA CYS A 261 -4.88 2.17 3.58
C CYS A 261 -4.25 1.79 2.24
N ASP A 262 -3.59 0.63 2.16
CA ASP A 262 -2.98 0.15 0.91
C ASP A 262 -4.00 -0.03 -0.22
N ILE A 263 -5.14 -0.63 0.08
CA ILE A 263 -6.19 -0.84 -0.91
C ILE A 263 -6.73 0.50 -1.41
N TRP A 264 -7.10 1.39 -0.50
CA TRP A 264 -7.77 2.64 -0.85
C TRP A 264 -6.84 3.67 -1.47
N THR A 265 -5.53 3.69 -1.17
CA THR A 265 -4.60 4.55 -1.90
C THR A 265 -4.64 4.25 -3.39
N THR A 266 -4.61 2.98 -3.76
CA THR A 266 -4.59 2.55 -5.16
C THR A 266 -5.96 2.69 -5.82
N LEU A 267 -7.04 2.33 -5.13
CA LEU A 267 -8.40 2.52 -5.65
C LEU A 267 -8.66 4.00 -5.99
N ILE A 268 -8.40 4.88 -5.04
CA ILE A 268 -8.67 6.32 -5.19
C ILE A 268 -7.73 6.96 -6.18
N TYR A 269 -6.48 6.50 -6.25
CA TYR A 269 -5.54 7.00 -7.24
C TYR A 269 -6.10 6.84 -8.67
N GLY A 270 -6.72 5.71 -8.95
CA GLY A 270 -7.38 5.47 -10.24
C GLY A 270 -8.65 6.28 -10.47
N MET A 271 -9.37 6.63 -9.40
CA MET A 271 -10.61 7.40 -9.47
C MET A 271 -10.38 8.90 -9.67
N GLY A 272 -9.28 9.44 -9.14
CA GLY A 272 -9.07 10.88 -9.05
C GLY A 272 -9.78 11.51 -7.85
N VAL A 273 -9.69 12.84 -7.72
CA VAL A 273 -10.21 13.58 -6.57
C VAL A 273 -11.74 13.47 -6.45
N GLU A 274 -12.48 13.84 -7.48
CA GLU A 274 -13.95 13.94 -7.39
C GLU A 274 -14.61 12.59 -7.15
N LYS A 275 -14.26 11.58 -7.93
CA LYS A 275 -14.79 10.21 -7.77
C LYS A 275 -14.28 9.56 -6.49
N GLY A 276 -13.04 9.84 -6.08
CA GLY A 276 -12.46 9.35 -4.84
C GLY A 276 -13.18 9.88 -3.62
N VAL A 277 -13.44 11.18 -3.55
CA VAL A 277 -14.22 11.81 -2.46
C VAL A 277 -15.64 11.21 -2.41
N ALA A 278 -16.27 11.04 -3.56
CA ALA A 278 -17.61 10.44 -3.64
C ALA A 278 -17.63 8.99 -3.12
N ALA A 279 -16.63 8.19 -3.48
CA ALA A 279 -16.52 6.81 -2.99
C ALA A 279 -16.32 6.75 -1.48
N LEU A 280 -15.56 7.66 -0.89
CA LEU A 280 -15.29 7.69 0.55
C LEU A 280 -16.50 8.12 1.40
N ARG A 281 -17.52 8.74 0.82
CA ARG A 281 -18.76 9.03 1.56
C ARG A 281 -19.43 7.79 2.12
N LYS A 282 -19.23 6.64 1.49
CA LYS A 282 -19.72 5.33 1.97
C LYS A 282 -18.81 4.67 3.00
N ARG A 283 -17.62 5.21 3.21
CA ARG A 283 -16.62 4.69 4.14
C ARG A 283 -16.06 5.85 4.99
N PRO A 284 -16.87 6.40 5.92
CA PRO A 284 -16.46 7.55 6.76
C PRO A 284 -15.30 7.24 7.71
N ASP A 285 -15.00 5.97 7.92
CA ASP A 285 -13.84 5.47 8.67
C ASP A 285 -12.51 5.61 7.91
N ILE A 286 -12.56 5.92 6.61
CA ILE A 286 -11.40 6.09 5.74
C ILE A 286 -11.33 7.53 5.26
N GLU A 287 -10.19 8.18 5.49
CA GLU A 287 -9.96 9.56 5.12
C GLU A 287 -8.77 9.68 4.18
N ALA A 288 -8.85 10.59 3.21
CA ALA A 288 -7.84 10.76 2.18
C ALA A 288 -7.27 12.18 2.15
N ILE A 289 -5.98 12.26 1.85
CA ILE A 289 -5.28 13.49 1.50
C ILE A 289 -4.79 13.34 0.06
N PHE A 290 -5.30 14.19 -0.81
CA PHE A 290 -4.89 14.25 -2.22
C PHE A 290 -3.87 15.35 -2.41
N VAL A 291 -2.79 15.07 -3.12
CA VAL A 291 -1.82 16.08 -3.59
C VAL A 291 -1.88 16.11 -5.09
N THR A 292 -2.16 17.29 -5.67
CA THR A 292 -2.33 17.44 -7.11
C THR A 292 -1.09 18.04 -7.77
N LYS A 293 -0.97 17.85 -9.08
CA LYS A 293 0.06 18.45 -9.93
C LYS A 293 0.02 19.98 -9.95
N GLN A 294 -1.11 20.56 -9.54
CA GLN A 294 -1.34 22.03 -9.46
C GLN A 294 -1.08 22.57 -8.05
N ARG A 295 -0.34 21.84 -7.23
CA ARG A 295 0.04 22.24 -5.86
C ARG A 295 -1.16 22.49 -4.95
N GLU A 296 -2.18 21.65 -5.06
CA GLU A 296 -3.29 21.61 -4.13
C GLU A 296 -3.17 20.41 -3.19
N ILE A 297 -3.45 20.63 -1.92
CA ILE A 297 -3.63 19.57 -0.92
C ILE A 297 -5.10 19.56 -0.56
N ILE A 298 -5.79 18.47 -0.84
CA ILE A 298 -7.23 18.34 -0.65
C ILE A 298 -7.48 17.24 0.37
N LEU A 299 -8.13 17.59 1.49
CA LEU A 299 -8.57 16.65 2.49
C LEU A 299 -10.00 16.23 2.18
N SER A 300 -10.28 14.92 2.08
CA SER A 300 -11.66 14.42 1.95
C SER A 300 -12.47 14.70 3.20
N SER A 301 -11.83 14.60 4.35
CA SER A 301 -12.32 14.97 5.68
C SER A 301 -11.12 15.02 6.65
N ALA A 302 -11.32 15.50 7.86
CA ALA A 302 -10.29 15.56 8.90
C ALA A 302 -10.88 15.27 10.28
N ARG A 303 -11.62 14.15 10.40
CA ARG A 303 -12.32 13.77 11.65
C ARG A 303 -11.43 13.02 12.63
N HIS A 304 -10.48 12.22 12.13
CA HIS A 304 -9.68 11.29 12.92
C HIS A 304 -8.19 11.58 12.90
N TYR A 305 -7.79 12.73 12.37
CA TYR A 305 -6.40 13.19 12.33
C TYR A 305 -6.37 14.71 12.29
N ARG A 306 -5.19 15.27 12.58
CA ARG A 306 -4.92 16.68 12.38
C ARG A 306 -3.82 16.86 11.34
N PHE A 307 -4.07 17.72 10.36
CA PHE A 307 -3.10 18.09 9.35
C PHE A 307 -2.58 19.50 9.59
N THR A 308 -1.26 19.66 9.56
CA THR A 308 -0.58 20.97 9.63
C THR A 308 0.17 21.19 8.33
N LEU A 309 -0.17 22.26 7.60
CA LEU A 309 0.53 22.66 6.39
C LEU A 309 1.90 23.24 6.74
N LEU A 310 2.96 22.77 6.07
CA LEU A 310 4.36 23.21 6.26
C LEU A 310 4.95 23.91 5.03
N ASP A 311 4.33 23.80 3.86
CA ASP A 311 4.81 24.38 2.60
C ASP A 311 3.78 25.37 2.06
N ASP A 312 4.10 26.67 2.12
CA ASP A 312 3.20 27.76 1.73
C ASP A 312 2.96 27.86 0.21
N ASP A 313 3.75 27.14 -0.61
CA ASP A 313 3.54 27.07 -2.04
C ASP A 313 2.35 26.17 -2.43
N TYR A 314 1.80 25.42 -1.47
CA TYR A 314 0.64 24.56 -1.65
C TYR A 314 -0.61 25.15 -1.01
N ARG A 315 -1.74 24.98 -1.68
CA ARG A 315 -3.03 25.44 -1.18
C ARG A 315 -3.80 24.29 -0.54
N LEU A 316 -4.19 24.46 0.73
CA LEU A 316 -4.96 23.50 1.49
C LEU A 316 -6.45 23.75 1.35
N THR A 317 -7.20 22.70 1.02
CA THR A 317 -8.66 22.71 0.93
C THR A 317 -9.21 21.49 1.68
N VAL A 318 -10.28 21.70 2.45
CA VAL A 318 -11.02 20.62 3.11
C VAL A 318 -12.37 20.48 2.43
N ARG A 319 -12.68 19.27 1.94
CA ARG A 319 -14.02 18.96 1.41
C ARG A 319 -14.96 18.72 2.57
N THR A 320 -15.99 19.52 2.67
CA THR A 320 -17.09 19.26 3.61
C THR A 320 -18.02 18.22 3.02
N ALA A 321 -18.43 17.26 3.85
CA ALA A 321 -19.39 16.21 3.46
C ALA A 321 -20.77 16.80 3.15
#